data_0c61ae8ed950ba40d61044cc4db7ea60
#
_entry.id   0c61ae8ed950ba40d61044cc4db7ea60
#
_cell.length_a   1.000
_cell.length_b   1.000
_cell.length_c   1.000
_cell.angle_alpha   90.00
_cell.angle_beta   90.00
_cell.angle_gamma   90.00
#
_symmetry.space_group_name_H-M   'P 1'
#
loop_
_entity.id
_entity.type
_entity.pdbx_description
1 polymer ?
#
loop_
_entity_poly.entity_id
_entity_poly.type
_entity_poly.pdbx_seq_one_letter_code
_entity_poly.pdbx_strand_id
1 'polypeptide(L)'
;MSQKIKFGTDGWRGHVAEDYTFANVRRCTQGFASYLKDLGHDQEWVVVGFDRRYQGDLFAAAVAEVLAGNGFHVYLTDGPTPTPVISYGVVDKKAVAGVNITASHNPYTDNGFKVRNQHGGAIAPEGLRQIELSIPESEDQSKRIELEEAMDVGKVVKFDASKGYIQHLDSLIDLQPIREARLRPPGNIRQ
;
A
#
# COMPACT_ATOMS: atom_id res chain seq x y z
N MET A 1 2.90 5.67 27.22
CA MET A 1 1.63 5.90 26.50
C MET A 1 1.91 5.64 25.03
N SER A 2 1.10 4.81 24.37
CA SER A 2 1.27 4.57 22.93
C SER A 2 0.98 5.84 22.15
N GLN A 3 1.80 6.10 21.14
CA GLN A 3 1.59 7.26 20.28
C GLN A 3 0.27 7.14 19.51
N LYS A 4 -0.51 8.21 19.50
CA LYS A 4 -1.79 8.25 18.78
C LYS A 4 -1.53 8.40 17.28
N ILE A 5 -1.83 7.36 16.50
CA ILE A 5 -1.80 7.41 15.04
C ILE A 5 -3.01 8.20 14.56
N LYS A 6 -2.78 9.22 13.72
CA LYS A 6 -3.83 10.07 13.17
C LYS A 6 -3.72 10.15 11.66
N PHE A 7 -4.82 9.84 10.97
CA PHE A 7 -4.87 9.92 9.52
C PHE A 7 -5.10 11.36 9.04
N GLY A 8 -4.41 11.72 7.97
CA GLY A 8 -4.69 12.90 7.18
C GLY A 8 -5.75 12.60 6.10
N THR A 9 -5.61 13.22 4.92
CA THR A 9 -6.59 13.13 3.83
C THR A 9 -6.70 11.72 3.21
N ASP A 10 -5.58 10.98 3.13
CA ASP A 10 -5.53 9.68 2.44
C ASP A 10 -4.67 8.63 3.17
N GLY A 11 -4.26 8.91 4.40
CA GLY A 11 -3.45 8.02 5.20
C GLY A 11 -2.71 8.73 6.33
N TRP A 12 -1.85 8.00 7.02
CA TRP A 12 -0.98 8.48 8.08
C TRP A 12 0.45 8.64 7.58
N ARG A 13 1.16 9.66 8.06
CA ARG A 13 2.59 9.91 7.83
C ARG A 13 3.29 10.17 9.15
N GLY A 14 4.56 9.81 9.21
CA GLY A 14 5.38 10.06 10.38
C GLY A 14 6.87 10.00 10.07
N HIS A 15 7.66 10.51 10.99
CA HIS A 15 9.11 10.49 10.92
C HIS A 15 9.61 9.05 11.20
N VAL A 16 10.44 8.54 10.30
CA VAL A 16 10.98 7.16 10.43
C VAL A 16 11.80 7.03 11.70
N ALA A 17 11.64 5.93 12.42
CA ALA A 17 12.23 5.60 13.71
C ALA A 17 11.70 6.39 14.93
N GLU A 18 10.88 7.42 14.72
CA GLU A 18 10.18 8.12 15.80
C GLU A 18 8.69 7.71 15.79
N ASP A 19 7.93 8.25 14.87
CA ASP A 19 6.50 7.98 14.70
C ASP A 19 6.25 6.76 13.84
N TYR A 20 6.95 6.71 12.70
CA TYR A 20 6.80 5.67 11.70
C TYR A 20 7.74 4.50 12.01
N THR A 21 7.26 3.61 12.85
CA THR A 21 7.96 2.40 13.32
C THR A 21 7.23 1.15 12.86
N PHE A 22 7.90 -0.01 12.85
CA PHE A 22 7.27 -1.28 12.54
C PHE A 22 6.09 -1.58 13.47
N ALA A 23 6.24 -1.30 14.77
CA ALA A 23 5.17 -1.47 15.74
C ALA A 23 3.93 -0.65 15.37
N ASN A 24 4.10 0.62 15.02
CA ASN A 24 3.00 1.50 14.65
C ASN A 24 2.40 1.13 13.27
N VAL A 25 3.21 0.69 12.31
CA VAL A 25 2.72 0.18 11.01
C VAL A 25 1.85 -1.07 11.21
N ARG A 26 2.28 -2.02 12.07
CA ARG A 26 1.49 -3.22 12.39
C ARG A 26 0.18 -2.87 13.08
N ARG A 27 0.20 -1.96 14.07
CA ARG A 27 -1.01 -1.46 14.72
C ARG A 27 -1.97 -0.80 13.73
N CYS A 28 -1.44 0.07 12.86
CA CYS A 28 -2.20 0.74 11.83
C CYS A 28 -2.85 -0.27 10.86
N THR A 29 -2.10 -1.29 10.46
CA THR A 29 -2.59 -2.37 9.61
C THR A 29 -3.66 -3.21 10.29
N GLN A 30 -3.52 -3.48 11.59
CA GLN A 30 -4.56 -4.17 12.37
C GLN A 30 -5.87 -3.38 12.39
N GLY A 31 -5.81 -2.07 12.60
CA GLY A 31 -6.98 -1.18 12.52
C GLY A 31 -7.63 -1.21 11.14
N PHE A 32 -6.81 -1.19 10.09
CA PHE A 32 -7.30 -1.29 8.70
C PHE A 32 -7.95 -2.66 8.42
N ALA A 33 -7.35 -3.76 8.88
CA ALA A 33 -7.91 -5.10 8.73
C ALA A 33 -9.26 -5.22 9.47
N SER A 34 -9.38 -4.66 10.67
CA SER A 34 -10.64 -4.63 11.43
C SER A 34 -11.72 -3.85 10.67
N TYR A 35 -11.38 -2.66 10.16
CA TYR A 35 -12.29 -1.86 9.34
C TYR A 35 -12.80 -2.62 8.11
N LEU A 36 -11.94 -3.34 7.38
CA LEU A 36 -12.37 -4.13 6.23
C LEU A 36 -13.34 -5.25 6.64
N LYS A 37 -13.10 -5.92 7.78
CA LYS A 37 -14.00 -6.94 8.31
C LYS A 37 -15.36 -6.37 8.72
N ASP A 38 -15.38 -5.19 9.32
CA ASP A 38 -16.62 -4.50 9.69
C ASP A 38 -17.48 -4.13 8.45
N LEU A 39 -16.83 -3.95 7.27
CA LEU A 39 -17.50 -3.80 5.99
C LEU A 39 -17.96 -5.13 5.37
N GLY A 40 -17.71 -6.26 6.01
CA GLY A 40 -18.07 -7.60 5.53
C GLY A 40 -17.04 -8.24 4.60
N HIS A 41 -15.87 -7.62 4.43
CA HIS A 41 -14.77 -8.22 3.68
C HIS A 41 -14.00 -9.18 4.58
N ASP A 42 -13.99 -10.45 4.25
CA ASP A 42 -13.23 -11.49 4.93
C ASP A 42 -12.59 -12.43 3.91
N GLN A 43 -11.33 -12.81 4.13
CA GLN A 43 -10.54 -13.67 3.24
C GLN A 43 -10.39 -13.16 1.80
N GLU A 44 -10.62 -11.87 1.57
CA GLU A 44 -10.50 -11.26 0.26
C GLU A 44 -9.09 -10.73 0.00
N TRP A 45 -8.83 -10.26 -1.23
CA TRP A 45 -7.52 -9.79 -1.66
C TRP A 45 -7.32 -8.30 -1.38
N VAL A 46 -6.13 -7.94 -0.91
CA VAL A 46 -5.66 -6.56 -0.71
C VAL A 46 -4.37 -6.36 -1.48
N VAL A 47 -4.24 -5.26 -2.20
CA VAL A 47 -2.98 -4.88 -2.87
C VAL A 47 -2.10 -4.09 -1.91
N VAL A 48 -0.84 -4.48 -1.78
CA VAL A 48 0.16 -3.77 -0.97
C VAL A 48 1.35 -3.42 -1.83
N GLY A 49 1.75 -2.16 -1.80
CA GLY A 49 2.94 -1.70 -2.52
C GLY A 49 3.70 -0.62 -1.76
N PHE A 50 4.85 -0.22 -2.30
CA PHE A 50 5.75 0.73 -1.66
C PHE A 50 6.52 1.55 -2.69
N ASP A 51 7.03 2.72 -2.29
CA ASP A 51 7.93 3.54 -3.08
C ASP A 51 9.41 3.32 -2.69
N ARG A 52 10.32 4.13 -3.24
CA ARG A 52 11.78 4.01 -3.00
C ARG A 52 12.25 4.65 -1.68
N ARG A 53 11.35 4.93 -0.74
CA ARG A 53 11.71 5.46 0.58
C ARG A 53 12.41 4.40 1.42
N TYR A 54 13.20 4.87 2.38
CA TYR A 54 13.96 4.00 3.29
C TYR A 54 13.06 2.93 3.92
N GLN A 55 13.48 1.67 3.84
CA GLN A 55 12.75 0.50 4.33
C GLN A 55 11.30 0.35 3.83
N GLY A 56 10.95 0.94 2.68
CA GLY A 56 9.62 0.83 2.11
C GLY A 56 9.16 -0.61 1.89
N ASP A 57 10.05 -1.46 1.40
CA ASP A 57 9.86 -2.90 1.21
C ASP A 57 9.61 -3.66 2.52
N LEU A 58 10.37 -3.36 3.56
CA LEU A 58 10.21 -4.00 4.87
C LEU A 58 8.92 -3.56 5.57
N PHE A 59 8.54 -2.29 5.45
CA PHE A 59 7.25 -1.82 5.95
C PHE A 59 6.08 -2.45 5.18
N ALA A 60 6.19 -2.60 3.86
CA ALA A 60 5.17 -3.28 3.07
C ALA A 60 5.06 -4.78 3.44
N ALA A 61 6.19 -5.43 3.72
CA ALA A 61 6.22 -6.79 4.25
C ALA A 61 5.46 -6.89 5.58
N ALA A 62 5.73 -5.98 6.53
CA ALA A 62 5.03 -5.94 7.83
C ALA A 62 3.51 -5.74 7.67
N VAL A 63 3.08 -4.94 6.67
CA VAL A 63 1.66 -4.82 6.31
C VAL A 63 1.10 -6.15 5.81
N ALA A 64 1.81 -6.83 4.90
CA ALA A 64 1.37 -8.10 4.34
C ALA A 64 1.24 -9.19 5.42
N GLU A 65 2.20 -9.25 6.38
CA GLU A 65 2.18 -10.17 7.53
C GLU A 65 0.91 -10.00 8.37
N VAL A 66 0.55 -8.75 8.70
CA VAL A 66 -0.64 -8.48 9.53
C VAL A 66 -1.93 -8.75 8.76
N LEU A 67 -2.03 -8.35 7.49
CA LEU A 67 -3.21 -8.66 6.68
C LEU A 67 -3.40 -10.18 6.55
N ALA A 68 -2.33 -10.93 6.26
CA ALA A 68 -2.37 -12.39 6.17
C ALA A 68 -2.76 -13.04 7.51
N GLY A 69 -2.23 -12.54 8.64
CA GLY A 69 -2.60 -12.99 9.98
C GLY A 69 -4.06 -12.71 10.36
N ASN A 70 -4.67 -11.73 9.71
CA ASN A 70 -6.09 -11.42 9.84
C ASN A 70 -7.00 -12.18 8.85
N GLY A 71 -6.43 -13.05 8.02
CA GLY A 71 -7.18 -13.90 7.09
C GLY A 71 -7.22 -13.39 5.64
N PHE A 72 -6.78 -12.16 5.36
CA PHE A 72 -6.76 -11.61 4.01
C PHE A 72 -5.69 -12.27 3.14
N HIS A 73 -5.91 -12.24 1.84
CA HIS A 73 -4.90 -12.54 0.84
C HIS A 73 -4.26 -11.23 0.36
N VAL A 74 -2.98 -11.27 0.02
CA VAL A 74 -2.22 -10.07 -0.32
C VAL A 74 -1.52 -10.22 -1.65
N TYR A 75 -1.75 -9.29 -2.57
CA TYR A 75 -0.89 -9.01 -3.70
C TYR A 75 0.18 -8.00 -3.27
N LEU A 76 1.41 -8.46 -3.04
CA LEU A 76 2.54 -7.61 -2.67
C LEU A 76 3.35 -7.27 -3.93
N THR A 77 3.61 -5.98 -4.19
CA THR A 77 4.44 -5.61 -5.33
C THR A 77 5.86 -6.15 -5.16
N ASP A 78 6.44 -6.65 -6.26
CA ASP A 78 7.78 -7.27 -6.28
C ASP A 78 8.92 -6.23 -6.24
N GLY A 79 8.59 -4.96 -6.45
CA GLY A 79 9.51 -3.83 -6.39
C GLY A 79 8.83 -2.49 -6.10
N PRO A 80 9.62 -1.41 -5.96
CA PRO A 80 9.10 -0.07 -5.75
C PRO A 80 8.14 0.35 -6.86
N THR A 81 6.95 0.77 -6.49
CA THR A 81 5.83 0.99 -7.40
C THR A 81 5.17 2.35 -7.15
N PRO A 82 4.94 3.18 -8.19
CA PRO A 82 4.26 4.46 -8.03
C PRO A 82 2.80 4.31 -7.57
N THR A 83 2.32 5.28 -6.80
CA THR A 83 0.94 5.29 -6.27
C THR A 83 -0.15 5.03 -7.33
N PRO A 84 -0.13 5.64 -8.54
CA PRO A 84 -1.14 5.35 -9.56
C PRO A 84 -1.17 3.89 -10.00
N VAL A 85 -0.01 3.26 -10.08
CA VAL A 85 0.12 1.84 -10.46
C VAL A 85 -0.49 0.94 -9.39
N ILE A 86 -0.26 1.24 -8.11
CA ILE A 86 -0.87 0.51 -6.98
C ILE A 86 -2.40 0.71 -6.99
N SER A 87 -2.87 1.95 -7.17
CA SER A 87 -4.31 2.25 -7.28
C SER A 87 -4.97 1.47 -8.42
N TYR A 88 -4.34 1.43 -9.60
CA TYR A 88 -4.82 0.61 -10.72
C TYR A 88 -4.76 -0.89 -10.38
N GLY A 89 -3.71 -1.34 -9.72
CA GLY A 89 -3.55 -2.74 -9.29
C GLY A 89 -4.73 -3.23 -8.44
N VAL A 90 -5.33 -2.37 -7.60
CA VAL A 90 -6.54 -2.72 -6.83
C VAL A 90 -7.69 -3.07 -7.78
N VAL A 91 -7.91 -2.25 -8.82
CA VAL A 91 -8.98 -2.47 -9.80
C VAL A 91 -8.68 -3.68 -10.70
N ASP A 92 -7.45 -3.78 -11.21
CA ASP A 92 -7.00 -4.86 -12.09
C ASP A 92 -7.12 -6.23 -11.42
N LYS A 93 -6.73 -6.32 -10.15
CA LYS A 93 -6.79 -7.55 -9.35
C LYS A 93 -8.15 -7.80 -8.70
N LYS A 94 -9.11 -6.89 -8.88
CA LYS A 94 -10.42 -6.93 -8.21
C LYS A 94 -10.27 -7.06 -6.68
N ALA A 95 -9.25 -6.42 -6.13
CA ALA A 95 -8.99 -6.41 -4.70
C ALA A 95 -9.97 -5.47 -3.99
N VAL A 96 -10.33 -5.78 -2.74
CA VAL A 96 -11.28 -4.97 -1.97
C VAL A 96 -10.68 -3.68 -1.46
N ALA A 97 -9.35 -3.61 -1.39
CA ALA A 97 -8.64 -2.45 -0.90
C ALA A 97 -7.16 -2.47 -1.33
N GLY A 98 -6.46 -1.37 -1.05
CA GLY A 98 -5.01 -1.30 -1.22
C GLY A 98 -4.32 -0.50 -0.13
N VAL A 99 -3.04 -0.81 0.08
CA VAL A 99 -2.12 -0.06 0.94
C VAL A 99 -0.90 0.34 0.13
N ASN A 100 -0.51 1.60 0.24
CA ASN A 100 0.73 2.11 -0.35
C ASN A 100 1.62 2.71 0.74
N ILE A 101 2.81 2.14 0.91
CA ILE A 101 3.84 2.65 1.80
C ILE A 101 4.59 3.77 1.09
N THR A 102 4.24 5.00 1.44
CA THR A 102 4.78 6.23 0.84
C THR A 102 4.42 7.46 1.65
N ALA A 103 5.32 8.42 1.75
CA ALA A 103 5.02 9.76 2.24
C ALA A 103 4.89 10.79 1.10
N SER A 104 4.74 10.36 -0.16
CA SER A 104 4.54 11.24 -1.32
C SER A 104 5.69 12.23 -1.51
N HIS A 105 5.45 13.54 -1.28
CA HIS A 105 6.41 14.63 -1.43
C HIS A 105 7.02 15.13 -0.10
N ASN A 106 6.75 14.45 1.02
CA ASN A 106 7.37 14.78 2.31
C ASN A 106 8.89 14.57 2.25
N PRO A 107 9.68 15.18 3.16
CA PRO A 107 11.11 14.92 3.27
C PRO A 107 11.46 13.43 3.29
N TYR A 108 12.69 13.10 2.93
CA TYR A 108 13.17 11.71 2.88
C TYR A 108 13.16 10.99 4.24
N THR A 109 13.13 11.76 5.32
CA THR A 109 13.04 11.28 6.70
C THR A 109 11.67 10.68 7.04
N ASP A 110 10.66 10.98 6.24
CA ASP A 110 9.29 10.53 6.50
C ASP A 110 8.95 9.29 5.69
N ASN A 111 8.05 8.47 6.22
CA ASN A 111 7.33 7.46 5.48
C ASN A 111 5.82 7.56 5.81
N GLY A 112 4.98 6.77 5.15
CA GLY A 112 3.54 6.85 5.33
C GLY A 112 2.80 5.59 4.94
N PHE A 113 1.59 5.47 5.48
CA PHE A 113 0.64 4.39 5.28
C PHE A 113 -0.61 4.97 4.61
N LYS A 114 -0.74 4.81 3.30
CA LYS A 114 -1.89 5.29 2.52
C LYS A 114 -2.82 4.15 2.19
N VAL A 115 -4.12 4.38 2.34
CA VAL A 115 -5.16 3.38 2.07
C VAL A 115 -5.96 3.71 0.82
N ARG A 116 -6.41 2.66 0.11
CA ARG A 116 -7.25 2.75 -1.10
C ARG A 116 -8.49 1.88 -0.93
N ASN A 117 -9.60 2.35 -1.46
CA ASN A 117 -10.84 1.57 -1.58
C ASN A 117 -10.78 0.63 -2.80
N GLN A 118 -11.82 -0.19 -2.99
CA GLN A 118 -11.93 -1.16 -4.10
C GLN A 118 -11.90 -0.54 -5.51
N HIS A 119 -12.06 0.78 -5.62
CA HIS A 119 -11.97 1.51 -6.88
C HIS A 119 -10.57 2.15 -7.10
N GLY A 120 -9.59 1.86 -6.24
CA GLY A 120 -8.25 2.44 -6.27
C GLY A 120 -8.18 3.91 -5.79
N GLY A 121 -9.31 4.49 -5.37
CA GLY A 121 -9.42 5.83 -4.83
C GLY A 121 -9.09 5.91 -3.34
N ALA A 122 -9.05 7.13 -2.79
CA ALA A 122 -8.94 7.34 -1.35
C ALA A 122 -10.19 6.83 -0.62
N ILE A 123 -10.01 6.37 0.62
CA ILE A 123 -11.11 6.06 1.51
C ILE A 123 -11.74 7.38 2.01
N ALA A 124 -13.06 7.42 2.11
CA ALA A 124 -13.78 8.59 2.60
C ALA A 124 -13.36 8.95 4.05
N PRO A 125 -13.47 10.22 4.45
CA PRO A 125 -13.03 10.66 5.79
C PRO A 125 -13.65 9.86 6.93
N GLU A 126 -14.90 9.43 6.79
CA GLU A 126 -15.58 8.59 7.77
C GLU A 126 -14.90 7.22 7.94
N GLY A 127 -14.55 6.57 6.82
CA GLY A 127 -13.81 5.31 6.86
C GLY A 127 -12.42 5.45 7.47
N LEU A 128 -11.70 6.56 7.16
CA LEU A 128 -10.40 6.84 7.81
C LEU A 128 -10.54 6.98 9.32
N ARG A 129 -11.61 7.62 9.80
CA ARG A 129 -11.91 7.74 11.23
C ARG A 129 -12.20 6.37 11.87
N GLN A 130 -12.96 5.52 11.18
CA GLN A 130 -13.23 4.15 11.67
C GLN A 130 -11.95 3.32 11.76
N ILE A 131 -11.04 3.45 10.78
CA ILE A 131 -9.71 2.83 10.86
C ILE A 131 -8.98 3.31 12.10
N GLU A 132 -8.90 4.64 12.33
CA GLU A 132 -8.24 5.22 13.51
C GLU A 132 -8.79 4.67 14.83
N LEU A 133 -10.10 4.55 14.96
CA LEU A 133 -10.77 4.04 16.15
C LEU A 133 -10.49 2.54 16.39
N SER A 134 -10.20 1.80 15.32
CA SER A 134 -9.91 0.37 15.37
C SER A 134 -8.43 0.06 15.57
N ILE A 135 -7.54 1.08 15.63
CA ILE A 135 -6.12 0.88 15.86
C ILE A 135 -5.90 0.43 17.32
N PRO A 136 -5.31 -0.75 17.56
CA PRO A 136 -5.06 -1.23 18.91
C PRO A 136 -4.02 -0.37 19.63
N GLU A 137 -4.06 -0.36 20.96
CA GLU A 137 -3.11 0.42 21.78
C GLU A 137 -1.70 -0.16 21.77
N SER A 138 -1.55 -1.48 21.61
CA SER A 138 -0.28 -2.18 21.59
C SER A 138 -0.10 -3.04 20.33
N GLU A 139 1.15 -3.21 19.89
CA GLU A 139 1.52 -4.10 18.78
C GLU A 139 1.14 -5.56 19.04
N ASP A 140 1.21 -6.00 20.30
CA ASP A 140 0.91 -7.39 20.71
C ASP A 140 -0.53 -7.80 20.37
N GLN A 141 -1.41 -6.83 20.14
CA GLN A 141 -2.80 -7.05 19.70
C GLN A 141 -2.92 -7.22 18.19
N SER A 142 -1.83 -7.04 17.43
CA SER A 142 -1.81 -7.23 15.99
C SER A 142 -1.56 -8.71 15.66
N LYS A 143 -2.52 -9.32 14.96
CA LYS A 143 -2.37 -10.70 14.44
C LYS A 143 -1.46 -10.68 13.23
N ARG A 144 -0.45 -11.54 13.19
CA ARG A 144 0.46 -11.65 12.05
C ARG A 144 0.89 -13.08 11.78
N ILE A 145 1.31 -13.32 10.56
CA ILE A 145 2.03 -14.52 10.11
C ILE A 145 3.33 -14.02 9.47
N GLU A 146 4.44 -14.68 9.70
CA GLU A 146 5.72 -14.31 9.06
C GLU A 146 5.59 -14.36 7.54
N LEU A 147 6.25 -13.42 6.83
CA LEU A 147 6.07 -13.23 5.39
C LEU A 147 6.35 -14.52 4.58
N GLU A 148 7.42 -15.23 4.90
CA GLU A 148 7.79 -16.46 4.21
C GLU A 148 6.71 -17.52 4.39
N GLU A 149 6.22 -17.74 5.61
CA GLU A 149 5.13 -18.67 5.88
C GLU A 149 3.85 -18.26 5.13
N ALA A 150 3.51 -16.97 5.12
CA ALA A 150 2.33 -16.46 4.40
C ALA A 150 2.45 -16.67 2.87
N MET A 151 3.66 -16.59 2.32
CA MET A 151 3.93 -16.89 0.92
C MET A 151 3.84 -18.40 0.63
N ASP A 152 4.39 -19.23 1.49
CA ASP A 152 4.37 -20.70 1.33
C ASP A 152 2.93 -21.26 1.33
N VAL A 153 2.03 -20.68 2.14
CA VAL A 153 0.62 -21.07 2.17
C VAL A 153 -0.25 -20.31 1.15
N GLY A 154 0.34 -19.51 0.28
CA GLY A 154 -0.35 -18.80 -0.80
C GLY A 154 -1.21 -17.61 -0.35
N LYS A 155 -1.06 -17.14 0.89
CA LYS A 155 -1.76 -15.94 1.37
C LYS A 155 -1.12 -14.65 0.88
N VAL A 156 0.17 -14.66 0.60
CA VAL A 156 0.88 -13.51 0.03
C VAL A 156 1.48 -13.93 -1.31
N VAL A 157 1.21 -13.18 -2.36
CA VAL A 157 1.72 -13.41 -3.72
C VAL A 157 2.41 -12.15 -4.21
N LYS A 158 3.67 -12.25 -4.60
CA LYS A 158 4.38 -11.14 -5.27
C LYS A 158 3.93 -11.00 -6.72
N PHE A 159 3.81 -9.76 -7.20
CA PHE A 159 3.41 -9.49 -8.57
C PHE A 159 4.04 -8.20 -9.12
N ASP A 160 4.25 -8.17 -10.44
CA ASP A 160 4.60 -6.95 -11.17
C ASP A 160 3.32 -6.15 -11.47
N ALA A 161 3.11 -5.06 -10.71
CA ALA A 161 1.97 -4.17 -10.89
C ALA A 161 2.09 -3.28 -12.14
N SER A 162 3.32 -3.07 -12.65
CA SER A 162 3.59 -2.13 -13.75
C SER A 162 3.08 -2.65 -15.08
N LYS A 163 3.13 -3.96 -15.30
CA LYS A 163 2.75 -4.58 -16.58
C LYS A 163 1.30 -4.31 -16.97
N GLY A 164 0.37 -4.57 -16.06
CA GLY A 164 -1.06 -4.33 -16.30
C GLY A 164 -1.37 -2.84 -16.48
N TYR A 165 -0.72 -1.99 -15.68
CA TYR A 165 -0.88 -0.53 -15.76
C TYR A 165 -0.42 0.03 -17.12
N ILE A 166 0.76 -0.39 -17.62
CA ILE A 166 1.28 0.03 -18.92
C ILE A 166 0.36 -0.43 -20.04
N GLN A 167 -0.11 -1.68 -20.01
CA GLN A 167 -1.07 -2.18 -20.99
C GLN A 167 -2.38 -1.38 -20.99
N HIS A 168 -2.85 -0.99 -19.81
CA HIS A 168 -4.03 -0.15 -19.70
C HIS A 168 -3.79 1.25 -20.28
N LEU A 169 -2.66 1.88 -19.99
CA LEU A 169 -2.31 3.18 -20.61
C LEU A 169 -2.24 3.09 -22.13
N ASP A 170 -1.63 2.04 -22.68
CA ASP A 170 -1.57 1.81 -24.14
C ASP A 170 -2.96 1.68 -24.76
N SER A 171 -3.97 1.22 -24.01
CA SER A 171 -5.36 1.15 -24.48
C SER A 171 -6.10 2.49 -24.45
N LEU A 172 -5.63 3.44 -23.63
CA LEU A 172 -6.27 4.76 -23.47
C LEU A 172 -5.67 5.85 -24.36
N ILE A 173 -4.42 5.68 -24.78
CA ILE A 173 -3.64 6.71 -25.49
C ILE A 173 -3.10 6.13 -26.78
N ASP A 174 -3.35 6.81 -27.90
CA ASP A 174 -2.65 6.51 -29.15
C ASP A 174 -1.21 7.02 -29.06
N LEU A 175 -0.26 6.09 -28.88
CA LEU A 175 1.16 6.40 -28.81
C LEU A 175 1.85 6.49 -30.19
N GLN A 176 1.14 6.18 -31.28
CA GLN A 176 1.73 6.18 -32.62
C GLN A 176 2.29 7.56 -33.04
N PRO A 177 1.61 8.69 -32.82
CA PRO A 177 2.16 10.01 -33.13
C PRO A 177 3.45 10.33 -32.38
N ILE A 178 3.57 9.86 -31.11
CA ILE A 178 4.76 10.06 -30.29
C ILE A 178 5.93 9.21 -30.81
N ARG A 179 5.68 7.97 -31.20
CA ARG A 179 6.69 7.08 -31.81
C ARG A 179 7.20 7.62 -33.15
N GLU A 180 6.30 8.15 -33.98
CA GLU A 180 6.62 8.71 -35.28
C GLU A 180 7.38 10.04 -35.18
N ALA A 181 7.11 10.84 -34.14
CA ALA A 181 7.78 12.13 -33.92
C ALA A 181 9.28 11.99 -33.67
N ARG A 182 9.82 10.77 -33.48
CA ARG A 182 11.24 10.49 -33.22
C ARG A 182 11.87 11.42 -32.17
N LEU A 183 11.10 11.77 -31.15
CA LEU A 183 11.54 12.64 -30.06
C LEU A 183 12.77 12.01 -29.40
N ARG A 184 13.89 12.74 -29.42
CA ARG A 184 15.08 12.34 -28.64
C ARG A 184 14.81 12.73 -27.19
N PRO A 185 15.06 11.83 -26.22
CA PRO A 185 15.05 12.25 -24.83
C PRO A 185 16.05 13.38 -24.65
N PRO A 186 15.77 14.40 -23.83
CA PRO A 186 16.75 15.42 -23.49
C PRO A 186 18.00 14.70 -22.98
N GLY A 187 19.16 15.05 -23.56
CA GLY A 187 20.43 14.42 -23.23
C GLY A 187 20.63 14.38 -21.70
N ASN A 188 21.19 13.28 -21.22
CA ASN A 188 21.41 12.94 -19.81
C ASN A 188 21.42 14.15 -18.88
N ILE A 189 20.31 14.38 -18.18
CA ILE A 189 20.34 15.16 -16.94
C ILE A 189 21.04 14.24 -15.93
N ARG A 190 22.37 14.40 -15.83
CA ARG A 190 23.11 13.80 -14.71
C ARG A 190 22.60 14.50 -13.45
N GLN A 191 21.86 13.79 -12.64
CA GLN A 191 21.67 14.14 -11.24
C GLN A 191 22.89 13.70 -10.44
#